data_135f67d5bde76270b0b039da25208d0c
#
_entry.id   135f67d5bde76270b0b039da25208d0c
#
_cell.length_a   1.000
_cell.length_b   1.000
_cell.length_c   1.000
_cell.angle_alpha   90.00
_cell.angle_beta   90.00
_cell.angle_gamma   90.00
#
_symmetry.space_group_name_H-M   'P 1'
#
loop_
_entity.id
_entity.type
_entity.pdbx_description
1 polymer ?
#
loop_
_entity_poly.entity_id
_entity_poly.type
_entity_poly.pdbx_seq_one_letter_code
_entity_poly.pdbx_strand_id
1 'polypeptide(L)'
;MEFDFLGIFTLVTGVLFLILEIRQSNWMWAFQLLSAAAAMVSFFMGGLYASSALNLYYVVMAFVGFRQWRRDEGRLREAVESHSAQGRDERRECLSEGNGGNELHLRRLGWKTLVLSTLLMIAGTSVLFFLLRFLGDPKSVADAGATVLSAIATWWLAKSYPQQWLLWIVADAVSAWICWEQGMMSMAVLYIIYAISAIYGYYHWMRKGEYIES
;
A
#
# COMPACT_ATOMS: atom_id res chain seq x y z
N MET A 1 11.52 -25.60 -20.80
CA MET A 1 11.02 -24.30 -20.32
C MET A 1 9.62 -24.56 -19.81
N GLU A 2 9.49 -25.03 -18.57
CA GLU A 2 8.17 -25.11 -17.94
C GLU A 2 7.71 -23.65 -17.77
N PHE A 3 6.61 -23.32 -18.41
CA PHE A 3 5.96 -22.04 -18.20
C PHE A 3 5.54 -22.00 -16.73
N ASP A 4 6.20 -21.20 -15.92
CA ASP A 4 5.85 -21.00 -14.53
C ASP A 4 4.53 -20.22 -14.46
N PHE A 5 3.42 -20.93 -14.64
CA PHE A 5 2.07 -20.39 -14.61
C PHE A 5 1.81 -19.58 -13.33
N LEU A 6 2.38 -20.05 -12.22
CA LEU A 6 2.25 -19.38 -10.93
C LEU A 6 3.01 -18.04 -10.91
N GLY A 7 4.19 -17.97 -11.53
CA GLY A 7 4.96 -16.74 -11.67
C GLY A 7 4.25 -15.70 -12.54
N ILE A 8 3.70 -16.12 -13.68
CA ILE A 8 2.93 -15.24 -14.57
C ILE A 8 1.66 -14.75 -13.87
N PHE A 9 0.94 -15.63 -13.18
CA PHE A 9 -0.26 -15.25 -12.42
C PHE A 9 0.07 -14.23 -11.33
N THR A 10 1.14 -14.43 -10.57
CA THR A 10 1.60 -13.51 -9.54
C THR A 10 1.99 -12.15 -10.14
N LEU A 11 2.69 -12.14 -11.28
CA LEU A 11 3.06 -10.91 -11.97
C LEU A 11 1.82 -10.11 -12.42
N VAL A 12 0.87 -10.78 -13.09
CA VAL A 12 -0.35 -10.12 -13.60
C VAL A 12 -1.19 -9.57 -12.45
N THR A 13 -1.40 -10.34 -11.38
CA THR A 13 -2.17 -9.89 -10.22
C THR A 13 -1.47 -8.74 -9.48
N GLY A 14 -0.13 -8.78 -9.37
CA GLY A 14 0.65 -7.71 -8.78
C GLY A 14 0.58 -6.39 -9.57
N VAL A 15 0.66 -6.48 -10.90
CA VAL A 15 0.50 -5.29 -11.77
C VAL A 15 -0.91 -4.71 -11.70
N LEU A 16 -1.94 -5.56 -11.71
CA LEU A 16 -3.33 -5.10 -11.53
C LEU A 16 -3.52 -4.40 -10.17
N PHE A 17 -2.99 -4.97 -9.11
CA PHE A 17 -3.01 -4.35 -7.78
C PHE A 17 -2.38 -2.96 -7.80
N LEU A 18 -1.18 -2.80 -8.38
CA LEU A 18 -0.51 -1.50 -8.52
C LEU A 18 -1.33 -0.48 -9.30
N ILE A 19 -1.94 -0.88 -10.42
CA ILE A 19 -2.79 0.02 -11.22
C ILE A 19 -3.98 0.50 -10.39
N LEU A 20 -4.61 -0.39 -9.63
CA LEU A 20 -5.74 -0.05 -8.77
C LEU A 20 -5.31 0.85 -7.59
N GLU A 21 -4.12 0.62 -7.04
CA GLU A 21 -3.53 1.45 -5.97
C GLU A 21 -3.22 2.87 -6.47
N ILE A 22 -2.56 2.99 -7.63
CA ILE A 22 -2.25 4.29 -8.25
C ILE A 22 -3.52 5.08 -8.54
N ARG A 23 -4.59 4.41 -8.99
CA ARG A 23 -5.90 5.01 -9.26
C ARG A 23 -6.74 5.24 -8.01
N GLN A 24 -6.26 4.86 -6.85
CA GLN A 24 -6.97 4.90 -5.56
C GLN A 24 -8.36 4.23 -5.63
N SER A 25 -8.45 3.11 -6.36
CA SER A 25 -9.70 2.38 -6.52
C SER A 25 -10.00 1.52 -5.29
N ASN A 26 -11.22 1.61 -4.76
CA ASN A 26 -11.67 0.78 -3.63
C ASN A 26 -11.58 -0.73 -3.91
N TRP A 27 -11.60 -1.16 -5.18
CA TRP A 27 -11.41 -2.55 -5.57
C TRP A 27 -10.04 -3.11 -5.16
N MET A 28 -9.01 -2.27 -5.05
CA MET A 28 -7.70 -2.67 -4.57
C MET A 28 -7.80 -3.37 -3.20
N TRP A 29 -8.62 -2.85 -2.29
CA TRP A 29 -8.80 -3.44 -0.96
C TRP A 29 -9.44 -4.83 -1.00
N ALA A 30 -10.33 -5.10 -1.96
CA ALA A 30 -10.91 -6.44 -2.16
C ALA A 30 -9.84 -7.44 -2.63
N PHE A 31 -8.98 -7.04 -3.58
CA PHE A 31 -7.85 -7.87 -4.03
C PHE A 31 -6.84 -8.12 -2.91
N GLN A 32 -6.51 -7.09 -2.14
CA GLN A 32 -5.61 -7.23 -0.98
C GLN A 32 -6.19 -8.18 0.06
N LEU A 33 -7.49 -8.04 0.39
CA LEU A 33 -8.17 -8.91 1.34
C LEU A 33 -8.09 -10.38 0.91
N LEU A 34 -8.42 -10.67 -0.35
CA LEU A 34 -8.40 -12.03 -0.88
C LEU A 34 -7.00 -12.62 -0.88
N SER A 35 -6.02 -11.87 -1.37
CA SER A 35 -4.61 -12.29 -1.42
C SER A 35 -4.04 -12.52 -0.02
N ALA A 36 -4.24 -11.58 0.90
CA ALA A 36 -3.74 -11.68 2.27
C ALA A 36 -4.41 -12.85 3.04
N ALA A 37 -5.72 -13.06 2.84
CA ALA A 37 -6.41 -14.18 3.48
C ALA A 37 -5.89 -15.54 2.98
N ALA A 38 -5.67 -15.68 1.67
CA ALA A 38 -5.09 -16.89 1.09
C ALA A 38 -3.67 -17.14 1.58
N ALA A 39 -2.84 -16.10 1.60
CA ALA A 39 -1.45 -16.17 2.10
C ALA A 39 -1.42 -16.51 3.59
N MET A 40 -2.29 -15.89 4.41
CA MET A 40 -2.40 -16.17 5.85
C MET A 40 -2.65 -17.67 6.10
N VAL A 41 -3.63 -18.26 5.40
CA VAL A 41 -3.94 -19.69 5.55
C VAL A 41 -2.77 -20.56 5.09
N SER A 42 -2.17 -20.24 3.94
CA SER A 42 -1.04 -21.01 3.39
C SER A 42 0.17 -21.00 4.34
N PHE A 43 0.52 -19.85 4.88
CA PHE A 43 1.63 -19.73 5.84
C PHE A 43 1.32 -20.41 7.18
N PHE A 44 0.07 -20.33 7.64
CA PHE A 44 -0.35 -21.03 8.86
C PHE A 44 -0.21 -22.55 8.70
N MET A 45 -0.68 -23.11 7.59
CA MET A 45 -0.56 -24.54 7.29
C MET A 45 0.91 -24.97 7.10
N GLY A 46 1.76 -24.07 6.59
CA GLY A 46 3.20 -24.29 6.45
C GLY A 46 4.00 -24.12 7.74
N GLY A 47 3.36 -23.80 8.88
CA GLY A 47 4.05 -23.57 10.16
C GLY A 47 4.77 -22.22 10.26
N LEU A 48 4.58 -21.32 9.29
CA LEU A 48 5.19 -19.99 9.24
C LEU A 48 4.32 -18.96 9.95
N TYR A 49 4.22 -19.08 11.26
CA TYR A 49 3.27 -18.30 12.07
C TYR A 49 3.51 -16.78 12.04
N ALA A 50 4.77 -16.33 11.95
CA ALA A 50 5.10 -14.91 11.85
C ALA A 50 4.58 -14.30 10.54
N SER A 51 4.79 -14.98 9.42
CA SER A 51 4.28 -14.56 8.10
C SER A 51 2.75 -14.61 8.06
N SER A 52 2.13 -15.60 8.70
CA SER A 52 0.68 -15.68 8.84
C SER A 52 0.13 -14.49 9.65
N ALA A 53 0.78 -14.11 10.75
CA ALA A 53 0.39 -12.96 11.56
C ALA A 53 0.51 -11.62 10.80
N LEU A 54 1.55 -11.45 9.97
CA LEU A 54 1.67 -10.28 9.09
C LEU A 54 0.53 -10.23 8.07
N ASN A 55 0.16 -11.36 7.48
CA ASN A 55 -0.96 -11.40 6.55
C ASN A 55 -2.30 -11.16 7.23
N LEU A 56 -2.48 -11.59 8.48
CA LEU A 56 -3.64 -11.21 9.29
C LEU A 56 -3.70 -9.68 9.48
N TYR A 57 -2.56 -9.03 9.73
CA TYR A 57 -2.50 -7.56 9.77
C TYR A 57 -2.97 -6.95 8.45
N TYR A 58 -2.54 -7.46 7.29
CA TYR A 58 -3.00 -6.96 5.99
C TYR A 58 -4.50 -7.18 5.75
N VAL A 59 -5.07 -8.29 6.22
CA VAL A 59 -6.53 -8.53 6.20
C VAL A 59 -7.25 -7.44 7.00
N VAL A 60 -6.81 -7.15 8.22
CA VAL A 60 -7.40 -6.08 9.05
C VAL A 60 -7.27 -4.73 8.38
N MET A 61 -6.09 -4.42 7.82
CA MET A 61 -5.84 -3.16 7.13
C MET A 61 -6.67 -2.99 5.85
N ALA A 62 -6.98 -4.08 5.14
CA ALA A 62 -7.87 -4.04 3.99
C ALA A 62 -9.29 -3.56 4.38
N PHE A 63 -9.84 -4.04 5.48
CA PHE A 63 -11.12 -3.54 6.00
C PHE A 63 -11.05 -2.09 6.46
N VAL A 64 -10.00 -1.71 7.19
CA VAL A 64 -9.80 -0.34 7.67
C VAL A 64 -9.66 0.63 6.50
N GLY A 65 -8.82 0.30 5.52
CA GLY A 65 -8.59 1.13 4.34
C GLY A 65 -9.83 1.28 3.49
N PHE A 66 -10.53 0.18 3.21
CA PHE A 66 -11.79 0.20 2.47
C PHE A 66 -12.84 1.13 3.11
N ARG A 67 -13.03 1.00 4.45
CA ARG A 67 -13.97 1.88 5.17
C ARG A 67 -13.53 3.34 5.17
N GLN A 68 -12.23 3.58 5.30
CA GLN A 68 -11.68 4.92 5.32
C GLN A 68 -11.87 5.61 3.96
N TRP A 69 -11.49 4.96 2.88
CA TRP A 69 -11.60 5.51 1.53
C TRP A 69 -13.06 5.77 1.14
N ARG A 70 -13.98 4.86 1.48
CA ARG A 70 -15.41 5.09 1.24
C ARG A 70 -15.98 6.29 2.00
N ARG A 71 -15.49 6.55 3.21
CA ARG A 71 -15.88 7.73 3.98
C ARG A 71 -15.33 9.01 3.36
N ASP A 72 -14.11 8.96 2.88
CA ASP A 72 -13.45 10.10 2.28
C ASP A 72 -14.11 10.47 0.93
N GLU A 73 -14.48 9.47 0.11
CA GLU A 73 -15.32 9.68 -1.09
C GLU A 73 -16.68 10.33 -0.75
N GLY A 74 -17.35 9.87 0.29
CA GLY A 74 -18.62 10.45 0.72
C GLY A 74 -18.49 11.93 1.10
N ARG A 75 -17.45 12.29 1.86
CA ARG A 75 -17.18 13.69 2.25
C ARG A 75 -16.88 14.60 1.06
N LEU A 76 -16.12 14.09 0.08
CA LEU A 76 -15.85 14.85 -1.15
C LEU A 76 -17.13 15.12 -1.94
N ARG A 77 -17.99 14.11 -2.09
CA ARG A 77 -19.30 14.29 -2.76
C ARG A 77 -20.17 15.32 -2.05
N GLU A 78 -20.29 15.24 -0.73
CA GLU A 78 -21.05 16.21 0.07
C GLU A 78 -20.46 17.63 -0.06
N ALA A 79 -19.14 17.77 -0.07
CA ALA A 79 -18.48 19.07 -0.25
C ALA A 79 -18.76 19.65 -1.65
N VAL A 80 -18.67 18.84 -2.71
CA VAL A 80 -19.01 19.24 -4.09
C VAL A 80 -20.48 19.62 -4.21
N GLU A 81 -21.40 18.86 -3.64
CA GLU A 81 -22.84 19.16 -3.65
C GLU A 81 -23.16 20.44 -2.89
N SER A 82 -22.54 20.69 -1.74
CA SER A 82 -22.75 21.93 -0.97
C SER A 82 -22.24 23.17 -1.69
N HIS A 83 -21.10 23.09 -2.36
CA HIS A 83 -20.57 24.18 -3.19
C HIS A 83 -21.40 24.41 -4.46
N SER A 84 -21.93 23.38 -5.08
CA SER A 84 -22.81 23.51 -6.25
C SER A 84 -24.19 24.04 -5.90
N ALA A 85 -24.67 23.85 -4.68
CA ALA A 85 -25.91 24.46 -4.18
C ALA A 85 -25.79 25.97 -3.92
N GLN A 86 -24.58 26.44 -3.63
CA GLN A 86 -24.30 27.84 -3.27
C GLN A 86 -23.94 28.72 -4.47
N GLY A 87 -23.52 28.16 -5.64
CA GLY A 87 -23.17 28.86 -6.88
C GLY A 87 -23.92 28.31 -8.09
N ARG A 88 -25.16 28.68 -8.25
CA ARG A 88 -26.12 27.98 -9.11
C ARG A 88 -26.05 28.25 -10.62
N ASP A 89 -25.08 28.94 -11.20
CA ASP A 89 -25.20 29.23 -12.65
C ASP A 89 -23.95 29.10 -13.53
N GLU A 90 -22.72 29.14 -13.01
CA GLU A 90 -21.55 29.14 -13.90
C GLU A 90 -20.75 27.83 -13.97
N ARG A 91 -21.08 26.85 -13.15
CA ARG A 91 -20.26 25.63 -13.04
C ARG A 91 -20.90 24.32 -13.57
N ARG A 92 -22.11 24.40 -14.09
CA ARG A 92 -22.77 23.23 -14.70
C ARG A 92 -22.10 22.78 -16.01
N GLU A 93 -21.48 23.69 -16.75
CA GLU A 93 -20.82 23.35 -18.01
C GLU A 93 -19.45 22.69 -17.80
N CYS A 94 -18.70 23.08 -16.77
CA CYS A 94 -17.38 22.46 -16.49
C CYS A 94 -17.46 21.05 -15.87
N LEU A 95 -18.56 20.70 -15.19
CA LEU A 95 -18.72 19.39 -14.54
C LEU A 95 -19.32 18.32 -15.45
N SER A 96 -19.91 18.68 -16.58
CA SER A 96 -20.44 17.73 -17.57
C SER A 96 -19.35 17.09 -18.42
N GLU A 97 -18.15 17.67 -18.50
CA GLU A 97 -16.99 17.12 -19.19
C GLU A 97 -16.02 16.36 -18.26
N GLY A 98 -16.20 16.47 -16.95
CA GLY A 98 -15.46 15.70 -15.94
C GLY A 98 -15.93 14.26 -15.89
N ASN A 99 -15.38 13.47 -16.84
CA ASN A 99 -15.40 12.01 -16.82
C ASN A 99 -15.33 11.49 -15.37
N GLY A 100 -16.27 10.64 -14.93
CA GLY A 100 -16.38 10.05 -13.59
C GLY A 100 -15.16 9.22 -13.15
N GLY A 101 -13.98 9.80 -13.20
CA GLY A 101 -12.74 9.27 -12.66
C GLY A 101 -12.77 9.44 -11.13
N ASN A 102 -12.42 8.38 -10.41
CA ASN A 102 -12.19 8.44 -8.96
C ASN A 102 -11.31 9.65 -8.64
N GLU A 103 -11.89 10.65 -7.98
CA GLU A 103 -11.11 11.79 -7.47
C GLU A 103 -10.16 11.26 -6.40
N LEU A 104 -8.86 11.53 -6.60
CA LEU A 104 -7.82 11.10 -5.66
C LEU A 104 -7.91 11.98 -4.42
N HIS A 105 -8.25 11.39 -3.29
CA HIS A 105 -8.34 12.08 -2.00
C HIS A 105 -7.07 11.88 -1.19
N LEU A 106 -6.44 12.97 -0.80
CA LEU A 106 -5.20 12.98 -0.03
C LEU A 106 -5.40 13.58 1.36
N ARG A 107 -4.58 13.13 2.30
CA ARG A 107 -4.47 13.74 3.63
C ARG A 107 -3.06 14.24 3.89
N ARG A 108 -2.95 15.31 4.67
CA ARG A 108 -1.65 15.82 5.11
C ARG A 108 -1.12 14.97 6.26
N LEU A 109 0.14 14.55 6.15
CA LEU A 109 0.81 13.81 7.21
C LEU A 109 1.11 14.77 8.39
N GLY A 110 0.46 14.53 9.52
CA GLY A 110 0.69 15.31 10.72
C GLY A 110 1.97 14.89 11.46
N TRP A 111 2.60 15.83 12.17
CA TRP A 111 3.81 15.58 12.96
C TRP A 111 3.63 14.43 13.98
N LYS A 112 2.47 14.36 14.62
CA LYS A 112 2.16 13.29 15.58
C LYS A 112 2.20 11.90 14.93
N THR A 113 1.64 11.78 13.72
CA THR A 113 1.65 10.53 12.95
C THR A 113 3.07 10.16 12.54
N LEU A 114 3.88 11.15 12.13
CA LEU A 114 5.28 10.93 11.76
C LEU A 114 6.08 10.40 12.95
N VAL A 115 6.00 11.05 14.11
CA VAL A 115 6.68 10.61 15.34
C VAL A 115 6.24 9.22 15.75
N LEU A 116 4.92 8.95 15.76
CA LEU A 116 4.40 7.62 16.08
C LEU A 116 4.92 6.55 15.12
N SER A 117 4.93 6.83 13.82
CA SER A 117 5.45 5.90 12.80
C SER A 117 6.94 5.63 13.00
N THR A 118 7.73 6.65 13.34
CA THR A 118 9.15 6.49 13.63
C THR A 118 9.39 5.61 14.87
N LEU A 119 8.63 5.84 15.94
CA LEU A 119 8.70 5.00 17.15
C LEU A 119 8.30 3.55 16.86
N LEU A 120 7.21 3.34 16.08
CA LEU A 120 6.78 2.01 15.66
C LEU A 120 7.82 1.34 14.76
N MET A 121 8.50 2.10 13.89
CA MET A 121 9.57 1.60 13.04
C MET A 121 10.73 1.07 13.89
N ILE A 122 11.21 1.86 14.85
CA ILE A 122 12.33 1.47 15.73
C ILE A 122 11.93 0.25 16.58
N ALA A 123 10.80 0.33 17.29
CA ALA A 123 10.36 -0.72 18.19
C ALA A 123 10.03 -2.02 17.42
N GLY A 124 9.27 -1.92 16.33
CA GLY A 124 8.87 -3.07 15.50
C GLY A 124 10.08 -3.76 14.86
N THR A 125 10.99 -2.99 14.27
CA THR A 125 12.22 -3.54 13.69
C THR A 125 13.08 -4.22 14.75
N SER A 126 13.19 -3.63 15.95
CA SER A 126 13.97 -4.25 17.04
C SER A 126 13.33 -5.57 17.48
N VAL A 127 12.03 -5.62 17.69
CA VAL A 127 11.32 -6.84 18.09
C VAL A 127 11.46 -7.93 17.01
N LEU A 128 11.17 -7.59 15.75
CA LEU A 128 11.31 -8.55 14.64
C LEU A 128 12.75 -8.97 14.42
N PHE A 129 13.71 -8.09 14.55
CA PHE A 129 15.12 -8.42 14.44
C PHE A 129 15.52 -9.51 15.44
N PHE A 130 15.18 -9.34 16.71
CA PHE A 130 15.50 -10.34 17.73
C PHE A 130 14.78 -11.66 17.47
N LEU A 131 13.51 -11.61 17.01
CA LEU A 131 12.74 -12.80 16.66
C LEU A 131 13.36 -13.55 15.49
N LEU A 132 13.66 -12.87 14.37
CA LEU A 132 14.25 -13.47 13.18
C LEU A 132 15.66 -14.00 13.44
N ARG A 133 16.45 -13.27 14.22
CA ARG A 133 17.77 -13.74 14.63
C ARG A 133 17.69 -15.00 15.48
N PHE A 134 16.71 -15.07 16.37
CA PHE A 134 16.45 -16.30 17.16
C PHE A 134 16.06 -17.47 16.27
N LEU A 135 15.34 -17.21 15.17
CA LEU A 135 14.96 -18.22 14.16
C LEU A 135 16.09 -18.57 13.17
N GLY A 136 17.26 -17.91 13.28
CA GLY A 136 18.44 -18.21 12.47
C GLY A 136 18.53 -17.50 11.12
N ASP A 137 17.74 -16.43 10.91
CA ASP A 137 17.82 -15.63 9.68
C ASP A 137 19.12 -14.81 9.63
N PRO A 138 19.97 -14.99 8.60
CA PRO A 138 21.23 -14.25 8.46
C PRO A 138 21.05 -12.76 8.12
N LYS A 139 19.92 -12.38 7.55
CA LYS A 139 19.59 -10.99 7.13
C LYS A 139 18.51 -10.35 7.98
N SER A 140 18.37 -10.79 9.21
CA SER A 140 17.30 -10.41 10.14
C SER A 140 17.07 -8.90 10.28
N VAL A 141 18.10 -8.03 10.16
CA VAL A 141 17.93 -6.57 10.23
C VAL A 141 17.21 -6.03 9.00
N ALA A 142 17.66 -6.41 7.81
CA ALA A 142 17.10 -5.91 6.56
C ALA A 142 15.67 -6.44 6.35
N ASP A 143 15.44 -7.72 6.65
CA ASP A 143 14.13 -8.35 6.51
C ASP A 143 13.12 -7.79 7.53
N ALA A 144 13.52 -7.64 8.80
CA ALA A 144 12.70 -6.99 9.82
C ALA A 144 12.37 -5.54 9.44
N GLY A 145 13.36 -4.78 8.96
CA GLY A 145 13.18 -3.41 8.51
C GLY A 145 12.20 -3.28 7.36
N ALA A 146 12.37 -4.08 6.31
CA ALA A 146 11.48 -4.10 5.16
C ALA A 146 10.03 -4.48 5.55
N THR A 147 9.87 -5.49 6.42
CA THR A 147 8.56 -5.93 6.91
C THR A 147 7.82 -4.83 7.68
N VAL A 148 8.49 -4.17 8.64
CA VAL A 148 7.87 -3.09 9.42
C VAL A 148 7.58 -1.89 8.55
N LEU A 149 8.48 -1.56 7.61
CA LEU A 149 8.28 -0.47 6.67
C LEU A 149 7.05 -0.70 5.80
N SER A 150 6.87 -1.92 5.28
CA SER A 150 5.68 -2.32 4.49
C SER A 150 4.39 -2.23 5.32
N ALA A 151 4.44 -2.62 6.60
CA ALA A 151 3.30 -2.49 7.50
C ALA A 151 2.92 -1.01 7.73
N ILE A 152 3.89 -0.13 7.95
CA ILE A 152 3.66 1.31 8.11
C ILE A 152 3.17 1.92 6.79
N ALA A 153 3.75 1.53 5.64
CA ALA A 153 3.32 1.99 4.32
C ALA A 153 1.85 1.63 4.06
N THR A 154 1.43 0.41 4.38
CA THR A 154 0.03 -0.02 4.26
C THR A 154 -0.91 0.77 5.18
N TRP A 155 -0.47 1.11 6.39
CA TRP A 155 -1.25 1.96 7.28
C TRP A 155 -1.38 3.39 6.74
N TRP A 156 -0.31 3.95 6.17
CA TRP A 156 -0.36 5.28 5.54
C TRP A 156 -1.20 5.27 4.26
N LEU A 157 -1.14 4.20 3.47
CA LEU A 157 -2.01 3.97 2.32
C LEU A 157 -3.48 4.01 2.72
N ALA A 158 -3.87 3.28 3.78
CA ALA A 158 -5.23 3.29 4.31
C ALA A 158 -5.70 4.67 4.77
N LYS A 159 -4.76 5.56 5.15
CA LYS A 159 -5.03 6.96 5.53
C LYS A 159 -4.91 7.94 4.36
N SER A 160 -4.63 7.46 3.16
CA SER A 160 -4.42 8.28 1.94
C SER A 160 -3.29 9.32 2.09
N TYR A 161 -2.22 8.97 2.81
CA TYR A 161 -1.02 9.80 2.87
C TYR A 161 -0.14 9.55 1.64
N PRO A 162 0.13 10.54 0.78
CA PRO A 162 0.95 10.33 -0.43
C PRO A 162 2.39 9.89 -0.10
N GLN A 163 2.89 10.20 1.10
CA GLN A 163 4.22 9.81 1.54
C GLN A 163 4.38 8.28 1.72
N GLN A 164 3.29 7.51 1.73
CA GLN A 164 3.34 6.06 1.75
C GLN A 164 4.15 5.49 0.56
N TRP A 165 4.11 6.15 -0.59
CA TRP A 165 4.89 5.75 -1.76
C TRP A 165 6.40 5.80 -1.52
N LEU A 166 6.89 6.76 -0.71
CA LEU A 166 8.30 6.84 -0.35
C LEU A 166 8.73 5.65 0.51
N LEU A 167 7.84 5.17 1.37
CA LEU A 167 8.10 3.97 2.18
C LEU A 167 8.16 2.72 1.30
N TRP A 168 7.28 2.61 0.30
CA TRP A 168 7.32 1.51 -0.67
C TRP A 168 8.60 1.51 -1.50
N ILE A 169 9.07 2.67 -1.98
CA ILE A 169 10.33 2.76 -2.71
C ILE A 169 11.48 2.17 -1.89
N VAL A 170 11.56 2.50 -0.60
CA VAL A 170 12.62 1.99 0.28
C VAL A 170 12.43 0.51 0.58
N ALA A 171 11.21 0.07 0.91
CA ALA A 171 10.90 -1.32 1.21
C ALA A 171 11.21 -2.24 0.01
N ASP A 172 10.77 -1.83 -1.18
CA ASP A 172 10.99 -2.59 -2.41
C ASP A 172 12.47 -2.63 -2.81
N ALA A 173 13.20 -1.53 -2.65
CA ALA A 173 14.65 -1.50 -2.92
C ALA A 173 15.42 -2.44 -1.99
N VAL A 174 15.08 -2.47 -0.69
CA VAL A 174 15.69 -3.39 0.28
C VAL A 174 15.30 -4.84 -0.05
N SER A 175 14.04 -5.09 -0.37
CA SER A 175 13.57 -6.43 -0.75
C SER A 175 14.22 -6.92 -2.05
N ALA A 176 14.38 -6.05 -3.05
CA ALA A 176 15.10 -6.36 -4.28
C ALA A 176 16.55 -6.76 -4.01
N TRP A 177 17.23 -6.01 -3.15
CA TRP A 177 18.59 -6.33 -2.73
C TRP A 177 18.68 -7.69 -2.00
N ILE A 178 17.79 -7.95 -1.05
CA ILE A 178 17.74 -9.25 -0.34
C ILE A 178 17.54 -10.40 -1.32
N CYS A 179 16.56 -10.27 -2.25
CA CYS A 179 16.29 -11.30 -3.25
C CYS A 179 17.46 -11.51 -4.22
N TRP A 180 18.15 -10.45 -4.61
CA TRP A 180 19.35 -10.52 -5.46
C TRP A 180 20.45 -11.32 -4.78
N GLU A 181 20.76 -11.03 -3.54
CA GLU A 181 21.76 -11.73 -2.73
C GLU A 181 21.43 -13.21 -2.50
N GLN A 182 20.14 -13.55 -2.47
CA GLN A 182 19.68 -14.94 -2.32
C GLN A 182 19.57 -15.67 -3.67
N GLY A 183 19.92 -15.03 -4.79
CA GLY A 183 19.83 -15.61 -6.13
C GLY A 183 18.42 -15.71 -6.69
N MET A 184 17.42 -15.10 -6.05
CA MET A 184 16.02 -15.09 -6.49
C MET A 184 15.77 -13.97 -7.52
N MET A 185 16.38 -14.10 -8.72
CA MET A 185 16.41 -13.04 -9.74
C MET A 185 15.02 -12.57 -10.17
N SER A 186 14.07 -13.48 -10.35
CA SER A 186 12.69 -13.14 -10.75
C SER A 186 12.01 -12.23 -9.72
N MET A 187 12.21 -12.51 -8.44
CA MET A 187 11.66 -11.69 -7.35
C MET A 187 12.38 -10.33 -7.24
N ALA A 188 13.71 -10.31 -7.42
CA ALA A 188 14.47 -9.06 -7.43
C ALA A 188 13.97 -8.11 -8.54
N VAL A 189 13.75 -8.63 -9.76
CA VAL A 189 13.20 -7.85 -10.87
C VAL A 189 11.78 -7.35 -10.54
N LEU A 190 10.95 -8.16 -9.93
CA LEU A 190 9.58 -7.77 -9.52
C LEU A 190 9.61 -6.59 -8.53
N TYR A 191 10.46 -6.63 -7.51
CA TYR A 191 10.60 -5.54 -6.55
C TYR A 191 11.18 -4.27 -7.18
N ILE A 192 12.07 -4.39 -8.17
CA ILE A 192 12.53 -3.21 -8.95
C ILE A 192 11.36 -2.58 -9.71
N ILE A 193 10.50 -3.38 -10.34
CA ILE A 193 9.30 -2.89 -11.02
C ILE A 193 8.37 -2.18 -10.02
N TYR A 194 8.19 -2.72 -8.83
CA TYR A 194 7.39 -2.12 -7.77
C TYR A 194 7.96 -0.78 -7.31
N ALA A 195 9.28 -0.69 -7.08
CA ALA A 195 9.94 0.56 -6.72
C ALA A 195 9.77 1.65 -7.79
N ILE A 196 9.91 1.31 -9.08
CA ILE A 196 9.68 2.23 -10.20
C ILE A 196 8.21 2.67 -10.25
N SER A 197 7.29 1.73 -10.07
CA SER A 197 5.85 2.02 -10.02
C SER A 197 5.47 2.92 -8.85
N ALA A 198 6.13 2.76 -7.70
CA ALA A 198 5.94 3.61 -6.54
C ALA A 198 6.39 5.05 -6.78
N ILE A 199 7.48 5.27 -7.53
CA ILE A 199 7.90 6.61 -7.96
C ILE A 199 6.80 7.24 -8.82
N TYR A 200 6.27 6.51 -9.81
CA TYR A 200 5.18 7.01 -10.64
C TYR A 200 3.91 7.28 -9.82
N GLY A 201 3.53 6.38 -8.91
CA GLY A 201 2.39 6.52 -8.00
C GLY A 201 2.48 7.78 -7.15
N TYR A 202 3.66 8.07 -6.59
CA TYR A 202 3.91 9.30 -5.83
C TYR A 202 3.65 10.56 -6.67
N TYR A 203 4.24 10.64 -7.86
CA TYR A 203 4.05 11.79 -8.76
C TYR A 203 2.59 11.92 -9.21
N HIS A 204 1.92 10.81 -9.50
CA HIS A 204 0.53 10.80 -9.91
C HIS A 204 -0.39 11.33 -8.81
N TRP A 205 -0.22 10.85 -7.56
CA TRP A 205 -1.00 11.30 -6.43
C TRP A 205 -0.74 12.77 -6.11
N MET A 206 0.51 13.22 -6.14
CA MET A 206 0.85 14.62 -5.87
C MET A 206 0.32 15.60 -6.92
N ARG A 207 0.14 15.15 -8.18
CA ARG A 207 -0.36 16.00 -9.27
C ARG A 207 -1.89 16.03 -9.37
N LYS A 208 -2.55 14.92 -9.09
CA LYS A 208 -3.99 14.75 -9.33
C LYS A 208 -4.82 14.67 -8.06
N GLY A 209 -4.19 14.54 -6.90
CA GLY A 209 -4.90 14.36 -5.64
C GLY A 209 -5.35 15.67 -5.02
N GLU A 210 -6.58 15.70 -4.52
CA GLU A 210 -7.11 16.78 -3.73
C GLU A 210 -6.94 16.51 -2.23
N TYR A 211 -6.52 17.53 -1.48
CA TYR A 211 -6.34 17.41 -0.03
C TYR A 211 -7.68 17.63 0.68
N ILE A 212 -8.11 16.61 1.43
CA ILE A 212 -9.27 16.72 2.32
C ILE A 212 -8.81 17.44 3.58
N GLU A 213 -9.46 18.56 3.90
CA GLU A 213 -9.27 19.19 5.20
C GLU A 213 -9.85 18.29 6.32
N SER A 214 -9.02 18.06 7.33
CA SER A 214 -9.34 17.19 8.48
C SER A 214 -10.12 17.93 9.56
#